data_5f56d320c4d752571a760f7a88b39655
#
_entry.id   5f56d320c4d752571a760f7a88b39655
#
_cell.length_a   1.000
_cell.length_b   1.000
_cell.length_c   1.000
_cell.angle_alpha   90.00
_cell.angle_beta   90.00
_cell.angle_gamma   90.00
#
_symmetry.space_group_name_H-M   'P 1'
#
loop_
_entity.id
_entity.type
_entity.pdbx_description
1 polymer ?
#
loop_
_entity_poly.entity_id
_entity_poly.type
_entity_poly.pdbx_seq_one_letter_code
_entity_poly.pdbx_strand_id
1 'polypeptide(L)'
;KNPALIKKHKNNYLELGQSAAKDFLASIKKVLIKDSKIHFDRFTSEDRHIHKKSFTKKALAIFEKSGLMYKKDGALWFKTTQFGDDKDRVFVTKDGFPTYFLADAGHYLETKKRGFDQKINIFGPDHYGYVKRIQAAAEIMGVKNSKIIITQAVRLIKRGQEVKMSKRKGEFVAFGDLVAEVGVDVARFFFLMHSPETHMDFDLELAKERSMKNPVYYVQYAAVRCSGILNKANRKSQIAKRKIDFSLLNTTEDINLMRMLARFSEIVDEAAKNYNPQILVRYSMDLAREFNNFYEKERVI
;
A
#
# COMPACT_ATOMS: atom_id res chain seq x y z
N LYS A 1 24.97 -10.88 5.86
CA LYS A 1 25.98 -10.81 6.95
C LYS A 1 27.16 -9.99 6.45
N ASN A 2 27.54 -8.93 7.18
CA ASN A 2 28.68 -8.07 6.81
C ASN A 2 29.82 -8.27 7.81
N PRO A 3 30.81 -9.15 7.53
CA PRO A 3 31.91 -9.46 8.44
C PRO A 3 32.75 -8.24 8.81
N ALA A 4 32.91 -7.28 7.89
CA ALA A 4 33.67 -6.06 8.14
C ALA A 4 33.01 -5.18 9.21
N LEU A 5 31.67 -5.11 9.20
CA LEU A 5 30.88 -4.38 10.21
C LEU A 5 31.05 -5.01 11.60
N ILE A 6 30.98 -6.34 11.68
CA ILE A 6 31.17 -7.08 12.93
C ILE A 6 32.57 -6.84 13.47
N LYS A 7 33.60 -6.90 12.62
CA LYS A 7 35.00 -6.66 13.02
C LYS A 7 35.22 -5.23 13.52
N LYS A 8 34.60 -4.24 12.86
CA LYS A 8 34.71 -2.81 13.24
C LYS A 8 34.08 -2.49 14.59
N HIS A 9 32.98 -3.15 14.96
CA HIS A 9 32.22 -2.86 16.18
C HIS A 9 32.20 -4.00 17.19
N LYS A 10 33.28 -4.81 17.21
CA LYS A 10 33.36 -6.08 17.98
C LYS A 10 32.99 -5.95 19.46
N ASN A 11 33.23 -4.80 20.08
CA ASN A 11 32.98 -4.56 21.50
C ASN A 11 31.88 -3.49 21.78
N ASN A 12 31.18 -3.00 20.74
CA ASN A 12 30.12 -2.01 20.86
C ASN A 12 28.87 -2.49 20.15
N TYR A 13 28.06 -3.29 20.86
CA TYR A 13 26.82 -3.86 20.33
C TYR A 13 25.78 -2.80 19.92
N LEU A 14 25.76 -1.63 20.57
CA LEU A 14 24.86 -0.55 20.25
C LEU A 14 25.20 0.06 18.87
N GLU A 15 26.45 0.39 18.64
CA GLU A 15 26.92 0.89 17.35
C GLU A 15 26.78 -0.13 16.23
N LEU A 16 27.03 -1.42 16.52
CA LEU A 16 26.80 -2.52 15.58
C LEU A 16 25.33 -2.59 15.18
N GLY A 17 24.43 -2.55 16.16
CA GLY A 17 22.99 -2.55 15.92
C GLY A 17 22.52 -1.35 15.12
N GLN A 18 22.98 -0.14 15.45
CA GLN A 18 22.65 1.07 14.70
C GLN A 18 23.16 1.04 13.26
N SER A 19 24.38 0.56 13.05
CA SER A 19 24.96 0.42 11.71
C SER A 19 24.19 -0.61 10.88
N ALA A 20 23.87 -1.76 11.45
CA ALA A 20 23.08 -2.80 10.79
C ALA A 20 21.68 -2.28 10.43
N ALA A 21 21.00 -1.59 11.34
CA ALA A 21 19.69 -0.99 11.08
C ALA A 21 19.74 0.04 9.93
N LYS A 22 20.83 0.83 9.84
CA LYS A 22 21.04 1.78 8.74
C LYS A 22 21.18 1.07 7.40
N ASP A 23 21.95 -0.01 7.33
CA ASP A 23 22.15 -0.79 6.11
C ASP A 23 20.84 -1.46 5.66
N PHE A 24 20.09 -2.06 6.59
CA PHE A 24 18.77 -2.63 6.29
C PHE A 24 17.79 -1.58 5.79
N LEU A 25 17.74 -0.41 6.44
CA LEU A 25 16.86 0.67 6.01
C LEU A 25 17.24 1.20 4.62
N ALA A 26 18.53 1.29 4.31
CA ALA A 26 19.01 1.67 2.97
C ALA A 26 18.57 0.65 1.92
N SER A 27 18.69 -0.64 2.22
CA SER A 27 18.22 -1.73 1.35
C SER A 27 16.70 -1.67 1.13
N ILE A 28 15.90 -1.52 2.20
CA ILE A 28 14.44 -1.38 2.11
C ILE A 28 14.07 -0.18 1.23
N LYS A 29 14.69 0.98 1.47
CA LYS A 29 14.44 2.19 0.66
C LYS A 29 14.78 1.99 -0.81
N LYS A 30 15.90 1.29 -1.11
CA LYS A 30 16.25 0.96 -2.49
C LYS A 30 15.15 0.17 -3.18
N VAL A 31 14.69 -0.91 -2.55
CA VAL A 31 13.63 -1.77 -3.10
C VAL A 31 12.33 -0.98 -3.30
N LEU A 32 11.89 -0.22 -2.30
CA LEU A 32 10.63 0.51 -2.37
C LEU A 32 10.68 1.68 -3.38
N ILE A 33 11.73 2.50 -3.33
CA ILE A 33 11.80 3.74 -4.11
C ILE A 33 12.30 3.47 -5.52
N LYS A 34 13.45 2.77 -5.65
CA LYS A 34 14.10 2.58 -6.95
C LYS A 34 13.48 1.43 -7.73
N ASP A 35 13.40 0.26 -7.09
CA ASP A 35 13.03 -0.97 -7.79
C ASP A 35 11.51 -1.05 -7.99
N SER A 36 10.71 -0.57 -7.00
CA SER A 36 9.24 -0.60 -7.06
C SER A 36 8.59 0.70 -7.48
N LYS A 37 9.37 1.78 -7.68
CA LYS A 37 8.91 3.12 -8.09
C LYS A 37 7.81 3.68 -7.17
N ILE A 38 7.89 3.41 -5.85
CA ILE A 38 6.96 3.94 -4.87
C ILE A 38 7.54 5.23 -4.31
N HIS A 39 6.77 6.32 -4.40
CA HIS A 39 7.15 7.59 -3.83
C HIS A 39 6.69 7.71 -2.37
N PHE A 40 7.59 8.20 -1.50
CA PHE A 40 7.29 8.53 -0.11
C PHE A 40 7.70 9.96 0.17
N ASP A 41 6.77 10.79 0.61
CA ASP A 41 7.06 12.17 0.98
C ASP A 41 7.94 12.24 2.23
N ARG A 42 7.82 11.23 3.12
CA ARG A 42 8.54 11.21 4.37
C ARG A 42 8.76 9.81 4.93
N PHE A 43 9.94 9.61 5.50
CA PHE A 43 10.26 8.50 6.40
C PHE A 43 10.33 9.02 7.83
N THR A 44 9.40 8.58 8.67
CA THR A 44 9.35 8.95 10.08
C THR A 44 10.14 7.94 10.90
N SER A 45 11.19 8.41 11.59
CA SER A 45 11.91 7.60 12.57
C SER A 45 11.20 7.72 13.91
N GLU A 46 10.80 6.60 14.49
CA GLU A 46 10.14 6.56 15.79
C GLU A 46 11.02 7.21 16.89
N ASP A 47 12.30 6.81 16.96
CA ASP A 47 13.24 7.42 17.91
C ASP A 47 13.33 8.93 17.78
N ARG A 48 13.64 9.43 16.55
CA ARG A 48 13.92 10.87 16.33
C ARG A 48 12.68 11.75 16.35
N HIS A 49 11.56 11.25 15.78
CA HIS A 49 10.39 12.08 15.53
C HIS A 49 9.28 11.89 16.56
N ILE A 50 9.26 10.76 17.27
CA ILE A 50 8.23 10.44 18.27
C ILE A 50 8.83 10.53 19.68
N HIS A 51 9.84 9.70 19.99
CA HIS A 51 10.40 9.66 21.34
C HIS A 51 11.20 10.93 21.69
N LYS A 52 12.21 11.31 20.91
CA LYS A 52 13.04 12.50 21.17
C LYS A 52 12.27 13.82 21.12
N LYS A 53 11.19 13.89 20.35
CA LYS A 53 10.28 15.05 20.34
C LYS A 53 9.18 14.98 21.39
N SER A 54 9.26 14.00 22.29
CA SER A 54 8.37 13.83 23.43
C SER A 54 6.88 13.63 23.07
N PHE A 55 6.57 13.14 21.87
CA PHE A 55 5.19 12.86 21.49
C PHE A 55 4.58 11.73 22.32
N THR A 56 5.38 10.73 22.71
CA THR A 56 4.94 9.66 23.62
C THR A 56 4.54 10.24 24.99
N LYS A 57 5.38 11.12 25.57
CA LYS A 57 5.06 11.79 26.85
C LYS A 57 3.82 12.66 26.75
N LYS A 58 3.68 13.42 25.65
CA LYS A 58 2.51 14.28 25.44
C LYS A 58 1.25 13.46 25.23
N ALA A 59 1.32 12.35 24.49
CA ALA A 59 0.20 11.43 24.33
C ALA A 59 -0.21 10.84 25.68
N LEU A 60 0.75 10.37 26.50
CA LEU A 60 0.48 9.87 27.85
C LEU A 60 -0.28 10.91 28.70
N ALA A 61 0.16 12.15 28.71
CA ALA A 61 -0.52 13.21 29.48
C ALA A 61 -1.96 13.48 29.01
N ILE A 62 -2.25 13.30 27.72
CA ILE A 62 -3.63 13.38 27.19
C ILE A 62 -4.47 12.20 27.68
N PHE A 63 -3.93 11.00 27.66
CA PHE A 63 -4.61 9.80 28.16
C PHE A 63 -4.87 9.87 29.66
N GLU A 64 -3.93 10.36 30.47
CA GLU A 64 -4.12 10.57 31.91
C GLU A 64 -5.28 11.52 32.19
N LYS A 65 -5.40 12.60 31.43
CA LYS A 65 -6.52 13.56 31.55
C LYS A 65 -7.87 13.02 31.09
N SER A 66 -7.89 11.93 30.32
CA SER A 66 -9.14 11.34 29.84
C SER A 66 -9.95 10.61 30.92
N GLY A 67 -9.35 10.32 32.10
CA GLY A 67 -9.97 9.52 33.14
C GLY A 67 -10.08 8.03 32.83
N LEU A 68 -9.48 7.58 31.73
CA LEU A 68 -9.55 6.19 31.26
C LEU A 68 -8.33 5.35 31.62
N MET A 69 -7.42 5.94 32.41
CA MET A 69 -6.21 5.25 32.87
C MET A 69 -6.38 4.78 34.33
N TYR A 70 -5.75 3.64 34.66
CA TYR A 70 -5.67 3.13 36.02
C TYR A 70 -4.38 2.36 36.25
N LYS A 71 -3.96 2.24 37.51
CA LYS A 71 -2.79 1.44 37.89
C LYS A 71 -3.24 0.05 38.33
N LYS A 72 -2.56 -0.98 37.85
CA LYS A 72 -2.74 -2.37 38.26
C LYS A 72 -1.41 -3.12 38.11
N ASP A 73 -1.04 -3.91 39.09
CA ASP A 73 0.18 -4.73 39.14
C ASP A 73 1.47 -3.95 38.81
N GLY A 74 1.54 -2.70 39.28
CA GLY A 74 2.67 -1.80 39.04
C GLY A 74 2.71 -1.17 37.63
N ALA A 75 1.85 -1.57 36.72
CA ALA A 75 1.75 -1.04 35.38
C ALA A 75 0.62 -0.02 35.23
N LEU A 76 0.71 0.83 34.23
CA LEU A 76 -0.34 1.78 33.87
C LEU A 76 -1.18 1.19 32.72
N TRP A 77 -2.48 1.04 32.95
CA TRP A 77 -3.45 0.44 32.06
C TRP A 77 -4.39 1.46 31.45
N PHE A 78 -4.85 1.20 30.25
CA PHE A 78 -5.88 1.98 29.56
C PHE A 78 -7.12 1.12 29.33
N LYS A 79 -8.30 1.69 29.61
CA LYS A 79 -9.61 1.05 29.49
C LYS A 79 -10.03 0.90 28.02
N THR A 80 -9.32 0.08 27.26
CA THR A 80 -9.62 -0.17 25.85
C THR A 80 -10.94 -0.90 25.64
N THR A 81 -11.46 -1.57 26.67
CA THR A 81 -12.78 -2.21 26.65
C THR A 81 -13.90 -1.21 26.35
N GLN A 82 -13.75 0.04 26.76
CA GLN A 82 -14.73 1.11 26.45
C GLN A 82 -14.78 1.48 24.94
N PHE A 83 -13.79 1.03 24.19
CA PHE A 83 -13.69 1.22 22.73
C PHE A 83 -13.91 -0.11 21.98
N GLY A 84 -14.44 -1.14 22.67
CA GLY A 84 -14.77 -2.43 22.06
C GLY A 84 -13.60 -3.38 21.87
N ASP A 85 -12.48 -3.20 22.63
CA ASP A 85 -11.41 -4.21 22.74
C ASP A 85 -11.89 -5.33 23.70
N ASP A 86 -11.32 -6.54 23.60
CA ASP A 86 -11.67 -7.71 24.40
C ASP A 86 -11.23 -7.57 25.87
N LYS A 87 -10.22 -6.77 26.14
CA LYS A 87 -9.70 -6.47 27.49
C LYS A 87 -8.93 -5.16 27.51
N ASP A 88 -8.76 -4.60 28.71
CA ASP A 88 -7.91 -3.43 28.92
C ASP A 88 -6.43 -3.75 28.64
N ARG A 89 -5.67 -2.72 28.29
CA ARG A 89 -4.29 -2.91 27.81
C ARG A 89 -3.28 -2.09 28.60
N VAL A 90 -2.10 -2.70 28.80
CA VAL A 90 -0.96 -2.01 29.39
C VAL A 90 -0.48 -0.92 28.44
N PHE A 91 -0.35 0.27 28.96
CA PHE A 91 0.12 1.45 28.27
C PHE A 91 1.57 1.77 28.63
N VAL A 92 1.90 1.64 29.93
CA VAL A 92 3.27 1.69 30.44
C VAL A 92 3.48 0.46 31.31
N THR A 93 4.58 -0.24 31.09
CA THR A 93 4.93 -1.46 31.84
C THR A 93 5.28 -1.14 33.30
N LYS A 94 5.34 -2.14 34.18
CA LYS A 94 5.76 -2.01 35.57
C LYS A 94 7.16 -1.40 35.73
N ASP A 95 8.02 -1.62 34.73
CA ASP A 95 9.40 -1.11 34.71
C ASP A 95 9.47 0.33 34.14
N GLY A 96 8.32 0.97 33.87
CA GLY A 96 8.22 2.34 33.36
C GLY A 96 8.44 2.49 31.86
N PHE A 97 8.53 1.40 31.09
CA PHE A 97 8.70 1.46 29.65
C PHE A 97 7.37 1.64 28.92
N PRO A 98 7.32 2.55 27.92
CA PRO A 98 6.15 2.67 27.06
C PRO A 98 5.97 1.40 26.20
N THR A 99 4.72 0.96 26.05
CA THR A 99 4.39 -0.09 25.10
C THR A 99 4.29 0.45 23.68
N TYR A 100 4.27 -0.40 22.68
CA TYR A 100 4.00 0.00 21.29
C TYR A 100 2.70 0.79 21.15
N PHE A 101 1.70 0.48 21.96
CA PHE A 101 0.43 1.18 21.96
C PHE A 101 0.58 2.67 22.31
N LEU A 102 1.41 3.01 23.30
CA LEU A 102 1.70 4.41 23.62
C LEU A 102 2.54 5.09 22.51
N ALA A 103 3.44 4.35 21.87
CA ALA A 103 4.20 4.87 20.73
C ALA A 103 3.26 5.22 19.56
N ASP A 104 2.31 4.35 19.24
CA ASP A 104 1.30 4.60 18.20
C ASP A 104 0.42 5.80 18.52
N ALA A 105 0.01 5.98 19.78
CA ALA A 105 -0.70 7.18 20.21
C ALA A 105 0.16 8.44 19.98
N GLY A 106 1.47 8.37 20.24
CA GLY A 106 2.42 9.43 19.91
C GLY A 106 2.49 9.73 18.41
N HIS A 107 2.42 8.71 17.58
CA HIS A 107 2.33 8.86 16.12
C HIS A 107 1.04 9.57 15.68
N TYR A 108 -0.09 9.27 16.29
CA TYR A 108 -1.34 9.97 16.00
C TYR A 108 -1.27 11.45 16.35
N LEU A 109 -0.70 11.77 17.52
CA LEU A 109 -0.50 13.15 17.95
C LEU A 109 0.47 13.91 17.01
N GLU A 110 1.54 13.25 16.55
CA GLU A 110 2.48 13.82 15.57
C GLU A 110 1.79 14.07 14.22
N THR A 111 0.97 13.13 13.76
CA THR A 111 0.19 13.25 12.52
C THR A 111 -0.74 14.46 12.59
N LYS A 112 -1.50 14.61 13.69
CA LYS A 112 -2.37 15.77 13.92
C LYS A 112 -1.60 17.08 13.96
N LYS A 113 -0.43 17.10 14.63
CA LYS A 113 0.42 18.30 14.70
C LYS A 113 0.97 18.73 13.34
N ARG A 114 1.09 17.80 12.40
CA ARG A 114 1.45 18.09 11.01
C ARG A 114 0.30 18.63 10.16
N GLY A 115 -0.89 18.77 10.73
CA GLY A 115 -2.05 19.31 10.04
C GLY A 115 -2.88 18.26 9.27
N PHE A 116 -2.63 16.95 9.49
CA PHE A 116 -3.46 15.90 8.93
C PHE A 116 -4.63 15.58 9.86
N ASP A 117 -5.82 15.57 9.33
CA ASP A 117 -7.08 15.18 9.98
C ASP A 117 -7.49 13.74 9.63
N GLN A 118 -6.87 13.16 8.60
CA GLN A 118 -7.04 11.78 8.18
C GLN A 118 -5.74 10.99 8.31
N LYS A 119 -5.85 9.75 8.78
CA LYS A 119 -4.74 8.80 8.84
C LYS A 119 -5.18 7.42 8.38
N ILE A 120 -4.46 6.85 7.42
CA ILE A 120 -4.65 5.49 6.96
C ILE A 120 -3.48 4.65 7.46
N ASN A 121 -3.77 3.61 8.24
CA ASN A 121 -2.78 2.62 8.67
C ASN A 121 -2.98 1.34 7.85
N ILE A 122 -1.90 0.77 7.35
CA ILE A 122 -1.90 -0.50 6.62
C ILE A 122 -1.10 -1.50 7.45
N PHE A 123 -1.76 -2.56 7.91
CA PHE A 123 -1.18 -3.60 8.76
C PHE A 123 -1.31 -4.98 8.13
N GLY A 124 -0.44 -5.91 8.55
CA GLY A 124 -0.56 -7.32 8.23
C GLY A 124 -1.67 -8.01 9.03
N PRO A 125 -2.02 -9.27 8.69
CA PRO A 125 -3.14 -9.99 9.30
C PRO A 125 -2.94 -10.29 10.78
N ASP A 126 -1.71 -10.34 11.25
CA ASP A 126 -1.33 -10.52 12.66
C ASP A 126 -1.74 -9.32 13.55
N HIS A 127 -2.05 -8.19 12.97
CA HIS A 127 -2.52 -7.00 13.67
C HIS A 127 -4.05 -6.88 13.76
N TYR A 128 -4.82 -7.86 13.31
CA TYR A 128 -6.29 -7.80 13.37
C TYR A 128 -6.82 -7.47 14.78
N GLY A 129 -6.31 -8.15 15.82
CA GLY A 129 -6.65 -7.89 17.22
C GLY A 129 -6.15 -6.54 17.76
N TYR A 130 -5.39 -5.76 16.97
CA TYR A 130 -4.85 -4.47 17.37
C TYR A 130 -5.71 -3.28 16.90
N VAL A 131 -6.67 -3.52 16.00
CA VAL A 131 -7.48 -2.49 15.34
C VAL A 131 -8.21 -1.60 16.35
N LYS A 132 -8.90 -2.20 17.33
CA LYS A 132 -9.67 -1.45 18.34
C LYS A 132 -8.79 -0.54 19.20
N ARG A 133 -7.58 -0.97 19.52
CA ARG A 133 -6.59 -0.16 20.27
C ARG A 133 -6.17 1.07 19.49
N ILE A 134 -5.86 0.89 18.21
CA ILE A 134 -5.47 1.99 17.32
C ILE A 134 -6.63 2.95 17.10
N GLN A 135 -7.85 2.46 16.96
CA GLN A 135 -9.05 3.32 16.86
C GLN A 135 -9.24 4.14 18.12
N ALA A 136 -9.09 3.53 19.32
CA ALA A 136 -9.15 4.24 20.59
C ALA A 136 -8.06 5.33 20.70
N ALA A 137 -6.82 5.01 20.29
CA ALA A 137 -5.75 6.00 20.26
C ALA A 137 -6.06 7.17 19.32
N ALA A 138 -6.60 6.89 18.13
CA ALA A 138 -6.99 7.90 17.15
C ALA A 138 -8.05 8.85 17.73
N GLU A 139 -9.08 8.30 18.36
CA GLU A 139 -10.16 9.05 18.97
C GLU A 139 -9.66 9.98 20.08
N ILE A 140 -8.91 9.44 21.04
CA ILE A 140 -8.33 10.22 22.15
C ILE A 140 -7.36 11.30 21.66
N MET A 141 -6.58 11.01 20.61
CA MET A 141 -5.68 12.01 20.00
C MET A 141 -6.42 13.00 19.10
N GLY A 142 -7.72 12.81 18.87
CA GLY A 142 -8.57 13.69 18.07
C GLY A 142 -8.29 13.62 16.57
N VAL A 143 -7.86 12.47 16.06
CA VAL A 143 -7.79 12.15 14.63
C VAL A 143 -9.04 11.38 14.25
N LYS A 144 -10.08 12.12 13.85
CA LYS A 144 -11.44 11.57 13.64
C LYS A 144 -11.52 10.59 12.46
N ASN A 145 -10.74 10.83 11.41
CA ASN A 145 -10.78 10.04 10.19
C ASN A 145 -9.61 9.04 10.15
N SER A 146 -9.61 8.08 11.08
CA SER A 146 -8.62 7.00 11.11
C SER A 146 -9.17 5.76 10.41
N LYS A 147 -8.58 5.39 9.28
CA LYS A 147 -8.86 4.13 8.57
C LYS A 147 -7.74 3.12 8.85
N ILE A 148 -8.13 1.91 9.14
CA ILE A 148 -7.19 0.79 9.31
C ILE A 148 -7.52 -0.23 8.24
N ILE A 149 -6.52 -0.58 7.44
CA ILE A 149 -6.60 -1.58 6.38
C ILE A 149 -5.75 -2.76 6.83
N ILE A 150 -6.36 -3.94 6.93
CA ILE A 150 -5.67 -5.19 7.23
C ILE A 150 -5.42 -5.90 5.91
N THR A 151 -4.15 -6.03 5.54
CA THR A 151 -3.77 -6.78 4.34
C THR A 151 -3.62 -8.25 4.66
N GLN A 152 -3.98 -9.09 3.70
CA GLN A 152 -3.79 -10.55 3.83
C GLN A 152 -2.41 -10.99 3.32
N ALA A 153 -2.02 -12.22 3.69
CA ALA A 153 -0.79 -12.81 3.21
C ALA A 153 -0.87 -13.11 1.71
N VAL A 154 0.25 -12.89 1.02
CA VAL A 154 0.41 -13.27 -0.39
C VAL A 154 1.16 -14.59 -0.44
N ARG A 155 0.60 -15.57 -1.15
CA ARG A 155 1.27 -16.83 -1.46
C ARG A 155 1.90 -16.72 -2.85
N LEU A 156 3.12 -17.17 -2.97
CA LEU A 156 3.81 -17.22 -4.26
C LEU A 156 3.61 -18.60 -4.88
N ILE A 157 3.05 -18.65 -6.08
CA ILE A 157 2.79 -19.88 -6.82
C ILE A 157 3.78 -19.97 -7.98
N LYS A 158 4.46 -21.11 -8.10
CA LYS A 158 5.36 -21.43 -9.21
C LYS A 158 5.03 -22.83 -9.73
N ARG A 159 4.71 -22.93 -11.03
CA ARG A 159 4.28 -24.17 -11.68
C ARG A 159 3.15 -24.89 -10.94
N GLY A 160 2.14 -24.12 -10.51
CA GLY A 160 0.98 -24.63 -9.79
C GLY A 160 1.22 -25.06 -8.33
N GLN A 161 2.42 -24.86 -7.80
CA GLN A 161 2.78 -25.19 -6.42
C GLN A 161 3.17 -23.97 -5.62
N GLU A 162 2.77 -23.94 -4.35
CA GLU A 162 3.18 -22.89 -3.43
C GLU A 162 4.68 -22.96 -3.15
N VAL A 163 5.38 -21.84 -3.35
CA VAL A 163 6.78 -21.70 -2.95
C VAL A 163 6.84 -21.56 -1.43
N LYS A 164 7.18 -22.67 -0.76
CA LYS A 164 7.29 -22.69 0.71
C LYS A 164 8.41 -21.77 1.15
N MET A 165 8.06 -20.78 1.96
CA MET A 165 9.02 -19.84 2.54
C MET A 165 9.30 -20.23 3.99
N SER A 166 10.57 -20.32 4.37
CA SER A 166 10.99 -20.61 5.72
C SER A 166 12.05 -19.63 6.21
N LYS A 167 11.67 -18.69 7.05
CA LYS A 167 12.60 -17.75 7.69
C LYS A 167 13.74 -18.46 8.44
N ARG A 168 13.46 -19.62 9.03
CA ARG A 168 14.45 -20.42 9.79
C ARG A 168 15.50 -21.07 8.89
N LYS A 169 15.09 -21.47 7.68
CA LYS A 169 16.00 -22.08 6.69
C LYS A 169 16.65 -21.05 5.77
N GLY A 170 16.27 -19.77 5.86
CA GLY A 170 16.71 -18.72 4.95
C GLY A 170 16.10 -18.82 3.54
N GLU A 171 15.08 -19.64 3.38
CA GLU A 171 14.35 -19.82 2.13
C GLU A 171 13.18 -18.83 2.09
N PHE A 172 13.37 -17.71 1.43
CA PHE A 172 12.33 -16.72 1.20
C PHE A 172 12.61 -15.97 -0.11
N VAL A 173 11.56 -15.59 -0.80
CA VAL A 173 11.65 -14.70 -1.95
C VAL A 173 11.45 -13.28 -1.45
N ALA A 174 12.47 -12.44 -1.56
CA ALA A 174 12.34 -11.04 -1.20
C ALA A 174 11.50 -10.31 -2.26
N PHE A 175 10.76 -9.30 -1.83
CA PHE A 175 9.95 -8.49 -2.75
C PHE A 175 10.78 -7.87 -3.89
N GLY A 176 12.03 -7.47 -3.60
CA GLY A 176 12.95 -6.97 -4.63
C GLY A 176 13.30 -8.02 -5.68
N ASP A 177 13.45 -9.29 -5.29
CA ASP A 177 13.73 -10.39 -6.21
C ASP A 177 12.52 -10.64 -7.13
N LEU A 178 11.31 -10.61 -6.56
CA LEU A 178 10.08 -10.73 -7.33
C LEU A 178 9.97 -9.60 -8.37
N VAL A 179 10.19 -8.35 -7.97
CA VAL A 179 10.15 -7.19 -8.88
C VAL A 179 11.21 -7.30 -9.97
N ALA A 180 12.41 -7.79 -9.64
CA ALA A 180 13.48 -8.02 -10.63
C ALA A 180 13.10 -9.12 -11.62
N GLU A 181 12.37 -10.15 -11.19
CA GLU A 181 11.98 -11.32 -12.00
C GLU A 181 10.84 -11.02 -12.98
N VAL A 182 9.77 -10.31 -12.53
CA VAL A 182 8.57 -10.06 -13.34
C VAL A 182 8.47 -8.63 -13.88
N GLY A 183 9.28 -7.73 -13.40
CA GLY A 183 9.20 -6.29 -13.71
C GLY A 183 8.24 -5.53 -12.79
N VAL A 184 8.51 -4.24 -12.61
CA VAL A 184 7.78 -3.39 -11.65
C VAL A 184 6.31 -3.21 -12.00
N ASP A 185 5.99 -3.03 -13.28
CA ASP A 185 4.61 -2.77 -13.71
C ASP A 185 3.74 -4.02 -13.49
N VAL A 186 4.28 -5.19 -13.83
CA VAL A 186 3.62 -6.49 -13.60
C VAL A 186 3.42 -6.72 -12.10
N ALA A 187 4.48 -6.59 -11.30
CA ALA A 187 4.38 -6.78 -9.86
C ALA A 187 3.31 -5.89 -9.24
N ARG A 188 3.34 -4.58 -9.50
CA ARG A 188 2.37 -3.63 -8.97
C ARG A 188 0.94 -3.90 -9.42
N PHE A 189 0.74 -4.21 -10.70
CA PHE A 189 -0.58 -4.51 -11.24
C PHE A 189 -1.17 -5.75 -10.58
N PHE A 190 -0.41 -6.84 -10.49
CA PHE A 190 -0.85 -8.09 -9.85
C PHE A 190 -1.24 -7.87 -8.39
N PHE A 191 -0.42 -7.16 -7.60
CA PHE A 191 -0.76 -6.84 -6.22
C PHE A 191 -2.05 -6.01 -6.10
N LEU A 192 -2.29 -5.09 -7.04
CA LEU A 192 -3.46 -4.23 -7.03
C LEU A 192 -4.72 -4.87 -7.65
N MET A 193 -4.60 -6.05 -8.28
CA MET A 193 -5.77 -6.79 -8.79
C MET A 193 -6.66 -7.36 -7.68
N HIS A 194 -6.14 -7.44 -6.46
CA HIS A 194 -6.84 -7.98 -5.31
C HIS A 194 -7.11 -6.89 -4.27
N SER A 195 -8.24 -7.03 -3.58
CA SER A 195 -8.51 -6.20 -2.41
C SER A 195 -7.47 -6.50 -1.31
N PRO A 196 -7.02 -5.50 -0.55
CA PRO A 196 -6.09 -5.73 0.56
C PRO A 196 -6.54 -6.82 1.53
N GLU A 197 -7.85 -6.97 1.71
CA GLU A 197 -8.48 -7.92 2.65
C GLU A 197 -8.60 -9.35 2.09
N THR A 198 -8.23 -9.56 0.82
CA THR A 198 -8.36 -10.87 0.15
C THR A 198 -7.01 -11.58 0.11
N HIS A 199 -7.01 -12.88 0.41
CA HIS A 199 -5.84 -13.73 0.18
C HIS A 199 -5.49 -13.74 -1.31
N MET A 200 -4.20 -13.60 -1.60
CA MET A 200 -3.70 -13.53 -2.96
C MET A 200 -2.71 -14.66 -3.24
N ASP A 201 -2.95 -15.35 -4.35
CA ASP A 201 -1.97 -16.23 -4.98
C ASP A 201 -1.29 -15.46 -6.11
N PHE A 202 0.00 -15.20 -5.96
CA PHE A 202 0.80 -14.57 -7.00
C PHE A 202 1.39 -15.65 -7.90
N ASP A 203 0.80 -15.83 -9.08
CA ASP A 203 1.25 -16.80 -10.07
C ASP A 203 2.42 -16.23 -10.89
N LEU A 204 3.62 -16.77 -10.66
CA LEU A 204 4.84 -16.34 -11.34
C LEU A 204 4.86 -16.66 -12.82
N GLU A 205 4.27 -17.78 -13.23
CA GLU A 205 4.28 -18.17 -14.64
C GLU A 205 3.34 -17.24 -15.43
N LEU A 206 2.14 -17.00 -14.90
CA LEU A 206 1.21 -16.04 -15.49
C LEU A 206 1.79 -14.63 -15.54
N ALA A 207 2.47 -14.21 -14.47
CA ALA A 207 3.08 -12.90 -14.40
C ALA A 207 4.19 -12.68 -15.45
N LYS A 208 4.88 -13.74 -15.88
CA LYS A 208 5.91 -13.71 -16.92
C LYS A 208 5.37 -13.91 -18.34
N GLU A 209 4.15 -14.39 -18.45
CA GLU A 209 3.58 -14.74 -19.75
C GLU A 209 3.37 -13.48 -20.61
N ARG A 210 3.90 -13.51 -21.85
CA ARG A 210 3.72 -12.43 -22.82
C ARG A 210 2.59 -12.76 -23.80
N SER A 211 1.40 -12.94 -23.26
CA SER A 211 0.21 -13.24 -24.05
C SER A 211 -1.01 -12.52 -23.48
N MET A 212 -2.13 -12.61 -24.19
CA MET A 212 -3.41 -12.01 -23.77
C MET A 212 -4.00 -12.66 -22.52
N LYS A 213 -3.44 -13.75 -22.02
CA LYS A 213 -3.80 -14.35 -20.73
C LYS A 213 -3.27 -13.55 -19.55
N ASN A 214 -2.10 -12.88 -19.72
CA ASN A 214 -1.57 -12.00 -18.71
C ASN A 214 -2.36 -10.67 -18.70
N PRO A 215 -3.05 -10.33 -17.60
CA PRO A 215 -3.88 -9.12 -17.54
C PRO A 215 -3.09 -7.83 -17.74
N VAL A 216 -1.83 -7.79 -17.32
CA VAL A 216 -0.96 -6.62 -17.54
C VAL A 216 -0.65 -6.46 -19.01
N TYR A 217 -0.24 -7.54 -19.66
CA TYR A 217 0.04 -7.54 -21.09
C TYR A 217 -1.20 -7.14 -21.89
N TYR A 218 -2.37 -7.61 -21.49
CA TYR A 218 -3.65 -7.28 -22.13
C TYR A 218 -3.92 -5.77 -22.11
N VAL A 219 -3.77 -5.13 -20.94
CA VAL A 219 -3.98 -3.68 -20.79
C VAL A 219 -2.90 -2.88 -21.53
N GLN A 220 -1.64 -3.27 -21.40
CA GLN A 220 -0.53 -2.63 -22.10
C GLN A 220 -0.67 -2.74 -23.62
N TYR A 221 -1.14 -3.88 -24.12
CA TYR A 221 -1.37 -4.06 -25.55
C TYR A 221 -2.44 -3.11 -26.09
N ALA A 222 -3.55 -2.94 -25.37
CA ALA A 222 -4.57 -1.97 -25.74
C ALA A 222 -3.99 -0.53 -25.76
N ALA A 223 -3.21 -0.15 -24.74
CA ALA A 223 -2.57 1.17 -24.68
C ALA A 223 -1.58 1.41 -25.84
N VAL A 224 -0.76 0.43 -26.18
CA VAL A 224 0.18 0.51 -27.32
C VAL A 224 -0.58 0.63 -28.65
N ARG A 225 -1.70 -0.10 -28.79
CA ARG A 225 -2.56 -0.01 -29.97
C ARG A 225 -3.17 1.40 -30.12
N CYS A 226 -3.70 1.98 -29.02
CA CYS A 226 -4.17 3.38 -29.01
C CYS A 226 -3.07 4.36 -29.44
N SER A 227 -1.88 4.22 -28.86
CA SER A 227 -0.74 5.08 -29.21
C SER A 227 -0.34 4.94 -30.69
N GLY A 228 -0.39 3.72 -31.22
CA GLY A 228 -0.14 3.45 -32.65
C GLY A 228 -1.14 4.16 -33.57
N ILE A 229 -2.44 4.14 -33.23
CA ILE A 229 -3.49 4.86 -33.95
C ILE A 229 -3.23 6.36 -33.93
N LEU A 230 -3.01 6.94 -32.74
CA LEU A 230 -2.75 8.38 -32.59
C LEU A 230 -1.51 8.82 -33.41
N ASN A 231 -0.43 8.04 -33.36
CA ASN A 231 0.78 8.33 -34.11
C ASN A 231 0.55 8.30 -35.63
N LYS A 232 -0.23 7.35 -36.14
CA LYS A 232 -0.60 7.29 -37.57
C LYS A 232 -1.50 8.47 -37.94
N ALA A 233 -2.49 8.77 -37.10
CA ALA A 233 -3.41 9.89 -37.32
C ALA A 233 -2.66 11.24 -37.37
N ASN A 234 -1.77 11.49 -36.40
CA ASN A 234 -0.96 12.71 -36.35
C ASN A 234 -0.02 12.86 -37.55
N ARG A 235 0.53 11.77 -38.08
CA ARG A 235 1.37 11.79 -39.30
C ARG A 235 0.59 12.12 -40.58
N LYS A 236 -0.70 11.76 -40.63
CA LYS A 236 -1.56 11.94 -41.82
C LYS A 236 -2.28 13.26 -41.85
N SER A 237 -2.32 14.08 -40.79
CA SER A 237 -3.20 15.24 -40.74
C SER A 237 -2.76 16.30 -39.74
N GLN A 238 -3.07 17.32 -40.02
CA GLN A 238 -3.97 18.44 -39.80
C GLN A 238 -5.23 18.14 -38.94
N ILE A 239 -5.28 17.04 -38.18
CA ILE A 239 -6.44 16.67 -37.33
C ILE A 239 -6.76 17.77 -36.33
N ALA A 240 -5.76 18.45 -35.78
CA ALA A 240 -5.94 19.56 -34.84
C ALA A 240 -6.75 20.76 -35.40
N LYS A 241 -7.03 20.81 -36.69
CA LYS A 241 -7.78 21.90 -37.34
C LYS A 241 -9.17 21.52 -37.85
N ARG A 242 -9.56 20.22 -37.73
CA ARG A 242 -10.89 19.80 -38.19
C ARG A 242 -11.90 19.88 -37.04
N LYS A 243 -13.09 20.41 -37.36
CA LYS A 243 -14.24 20.33 -36.46
C LYS A 243 -14.60 18.85 -36.29
N ILE A 244 -14.65 18.38 -35.07
CA ILE A 244 -15.04 17.00 -34.74
C ILE A 244 -16.54 16.87 -34.98
N ASP A 245 -16.92 15.91 -35.81
CA ASP A 245 -18.32 15.57 -36.01
C ASP A 245 -18.69 14.35 -35.13
N PHE A 246 -19.33 14.64 -34.03
CA PHE A 246 -19.76 13.61 -33.08
C PHE A 246 -20.93 12.76 -33.59
N SER A 247 -21.63 13.17 -34.68
CA SER A 247 -22.70 12.38 -35.27
C SER A 247 -22.22 11.07 -35.90
N LEU A 248 -20.91 10.99 -36.18
CA LEU A 248 -20.26 9.80 -36.67
C LEU A 248 -20.06 8.72 -35.61
N LEU A 249 -20.14 9.07 -34.32
CA LEU A 249 -20.02 8.15 -33.21
C LEU A 249 -21.41 7.59 -32.85
N ASN A 250 -21.94 6.67 -33.64
CA ASN A 250 -23.32 6.21 -33.54
C ASN A 250 -23.48 4.69 -33.49
N THR A 251 -22.37 3.96 -33.58
CA THR A 251 -22.42 2.49 -33.42
C THR A 251 -22.57 2.06 -31.95
N THR A 252 -22.96 0.83 -31.71
CA THR A 252 -23.03 0.28 -30.36
C THR A 252 -21.67 0.30 -29.68
N GLU A 253 -20.63 0.01 -30.42
CA GLU A 253 -19.24 -0.01 -29.96
C GLU A 253 -18.74 1.39 -29.57
N ASP A 254 -19.05 2.41 -30.38
CA ASP A 254 -18.78 3.83 -30.04
C ASP A 254 -19.42 4.19 -28.70
N ILE A 255 -20.72 3.93 -28.58
CA ILE A 255 -21.52 4.28 -27.40
C ILE A 255 -21.01 3.56 -26.16
N ASN A 256 -20.68 2.29 -26.25
CA ASN A 256 -20.16 1.53 -25.12
C ASN A 256 -18.79 2.06 -24.66
N LEU A 257 -17.89 2.32 -25.60
CA LEU A 257 -16.58 2.89 -25.26
C LEU A 257 -16.70 4.30 -24.65
N MET A 258 -17.57 5.15 -25.20
CA MET A 258 -17.83 6.48 -24.62
C MET A 258 -18.42 6.40 -23.22
N ARG A 259 -19.35 5.48 -22.96
CA ARG A 259 -19.89 5.24 -21.60
C ARG A 259 -18.82 4.79 -20.62
N MET A 260 -17.94 3.89 -21.03
CA MET A 260 -16.81 3.47 -20.22
C MET A 260 -15.90 4.66 -19.88
N LEU A 261 -15.54 5.47 -20.85
CA LEU A 261 -14.70 6.65 -20.62
C LEU A 261 -15.38 7.68 -19.70
N ALA A 262 -16.66 7.93 -19.87
CA ALA A 262 -17.42 8.87 -19.04
C ALA A 262 -17.48 8.47 -17.56
N ARG A 263 -17.46 7.17 -17.25
CA ARG A 263 -17.49 6.66 -15.88
C ARG A 263 -16.17 6.80 -15.12
N PHE A 264 -15.08 7.20 -15.77
CA PHE A 264 -13.75 7.22 -15.15
C PHE A 264 -13.70 8.02 -13.84
N SER A 265 -14.30 9.22 -13.81
CA SER A 265 -14.32 10.06 -12.60
C SER A 265 -15.07 9.40 -11.44
N GLU A 266 -16.20 8.73 -11.73
CA GLU A 266 -16.97 7.98 -10.72
C GLU A 266 -16.14 6.81 -10.15
N ILE A 267 -15.41 6.11 -11.02
CA ILE A 267 -14.52 4.99 -10.63
C ILE A 267 -13.38 5.48 -9.73
N VAL A 268 -12.80 6.65 -10.03
CA VAL A 268 -11.76 7.25 -9.19
C VAL A 268 -12.32 7.62 -7.81
N ASP A 269 -13.49 8.24 -7.77
CA ASP A 269 -14.18 8.61 -6.54
C ASP A 269 -14.53 7.37 -5.70
N GLU A 270 -15.03 6.32 -6.33
CA GLU A 270 -15.35 5.05 -5.66
C GLU A 270 -14.10 4.40 -5.08
N ALA A 271 -13.02 4.33 -5.85
CA ALA A 271 -11.73 3.78 -5.39
C ALA A 271 -11.19 4.57 -4.19
N ALA A 272 -11.27 5.90 -4.23
CA ALA A 272 -10.82 6.77 -3.15
C ALA A 272 -11.69 6.62 -1.89
N LYS A 273 -13.01 6.64 -2.02
CA LYS A 273 -13.95 6.49 -0.90
C LYS A 273 -13.82 5.14 -0.19
N ASN A 274 -13.58 4.08 -0.97
CA ASN A 274 -13.46 2.73 -0.43
C ASN A 274 -12.02 2.35 -0.04
N TYR A 275 -11.03 3.23 -0.29
CA TYR A 275 -9.59 2.93 -0.10
C TYR A 275 -9.17 1.66 -0.86
N ASN A 276 -9.76 1.41 -2.02
CA ASN A 276 -9.58 0.18 -2.77
C ASN A 276 -9.09 0.44 -4.21
N PRO A 277 -7.76 0.42 -4.45
CA PRO A 277 -7.19 0.60 -5.79
C PRO A 277 -7.57 -0.50 -6.79
N GLN A 278 -8.02 -1.68 -6.34
CA GLN A 278 -8.48 -2.78 -7.20
C GLN A 278 -9.55 -2.30 -8.19
N ILE A 279 -10.41 -1.37 -7.78
CA ILE A 279 -11.47 -0.81 -8.60
C ILE A 279 -10.89 -0.18 -9.88
N LEU A 280 -9.78 0.56 -9.77
CA LEU A 280 -9.09 1.16 -10.91
C LEU A 280 -8.46 0.11 -11.84
N VAL A 281 -7.86 -0.94 -11.25
CA VAL A 281 -7.26 -2.02 -12.02
C VAL A 281 -8.33 -2.77 -12.81
N ARG A 282 -9.45 -3.11 -12.17
CA ARG A 282 -10.59 -3.74 -12.83
C ARG A 282 -11.15 -2.89 -13.96
N TYR A 283 -11.35 -1.60 -13.69
CA TYR A 283 -11.79 -0.66 -14.72
C TYR A 283 -10.83 -0.61 -15.92
N SER A 284 -9.51 -0.62 -15.68
CA SER A 284 -8.52 -0.60 -16.77
C SER A 284 -8.60 -1.85 -17.65
N MET A 285 -8.89 -3.02 -17.06
CA MET A 285 -9.09 -4.27 -17.80
C MET A 285 -10.39 -4.24 -18.62
N ASP A 286 -11.47 -3.74 -18.02
CA ASP A 286 -12.77 -3.63 -18.69
C ASP A 286 -12.71 -2.61 -19.84
N LEU A 287 -12.03 -1.47 -19.62
CA LEU A 287 -11.79 -0.48 -20.67
C LEU A 287 -10.95 -1.04 -21.83
N ALA A 288 -9.89 -1.80 -21.50
CA ALA A 288 -9.07 -2.45 -22.54
C ALA A 288 -9.88 -3.47 -23.35
N ARG A 289 -10.81 -4.20 -22.70
CA ARG A 289 -11.72 -5.14 -23.37
C ARG A 289 -12.65 -4.39 -24.31
N GLU A 290 -13.28 -3.33 -23.84
CA GLU A 290 -14.21 -2.53 -24.64
C GLU A 290 -13.52 -1.85 -25.84
N PHE A 291 -12.31 -1.32 -25.61
CA PHE A 291 -11.48 -0.78 -26.68
C PHE A 291 -11.09 -1.84 -27.72
N ASN A 292 -10.73 -3.06 -27.33
CA ASN A 292 -10.42 -4.10 -28.28
C ASN A 292 -11.65 -4.53 -29.10
N ASN A 293 -12.84 -4.62 -28.48
CA ASN A 293 -14.10 -4.88 -29.18
C ASN A 293 -14.40 -3.80 -30.21
N PHE A 294 -14.26 -2.53 -29.83
CA PHE A 294 -14.38 -1.39 -30.73
C PHE A 294 -13.40 -1.49 -31.91
N TYR A 295 -12.12 -1.72 -31.62
CA TYR A 295 -11.06 -1.78 -32.63
C TYR A 295 -11.21 -2.93 -33.63
N GLU A 296 -11.81 -4.04 -33.23
CA GLU A 296 -12.06 -5.21 -34.11
C GLU A 296 -13.22 -4.99 -35.07
N LYS A 297 -14.20 -4.18 -34.67
CA LYS A 297 -15.42 -3.95 -35.46
C LYS A 297 -15.41 -2.65 -36.24
N GLU A 298 -14.74 -1.63 -35.72
CA GLU A 298 -14.76 -0.31 -36.30
C GLU A 298 -13.44 0.02 -37.03
N ARG A 299 -13.58 0.65 -38.18
CA ARG A 299 -12.43 1.15 -38.95
C ARG A 299 -12.00 2.51 -38.41
N VAL A 300 -10.93 2.51 -37.61
CA VAL A 300 -10.44 3.75 -36.95
C VAL A 300 -9.61 4.66 -37.84
N ILE A 301 -8.86 4.13 -38.86
CA ILE A 301 -8.01 4.89 -39.82
C ILE A 301 -8.08 4.25 -41.22
#